data_6a0713db15cb77c80865090026a21073
#
_entry.id   6a0713db15cb77c80865090026a21073
#
_cell.length_a   1.000
_cell.length_b   1.000
_cell.length_c   1.000
_cell.angle_alpha   90.00
_cell.angle_beta   90.00
_cell.angle_gamma   90.00
#
_symmetry.space_group_name_H-M   'P 1'
#
loop_
_entity.id
_entity.type
_entity.pdbx_description
1 polymer ?
#
loop_
_entity_poly.entity_id
_entity_poly.type
_entity_poly.pdbx_seq_one_letter_code
_entity_poly.pdbx_strand_id
1 'polypeptide(L)'
;MQTRRLAWAITGSGHYLRECLEILQTLENVDIFLSKAAAEIIKQYGFQAQLDATGHKVYQDKTASSVPVELFYAGKYHTLVIAPATSNTVAKMAYGFSDSLVTNLYAQAGKTRVPSIIFACDTVPPVGEKSIISEAPRENFVPIFPRKIDLDNVQKLASFEHTQIVENINMLHEAVFMRLAEHHNKEV
;
A
#
# COMPACT_ATOMS: atom_id res chain seq x y z
N MET A 1 -23.29 8.24 13.57
CA MET A 1 -22.46 7.08 13.14
C MET A 1 -21.04 7.56 13.01
N GLN A 2 -20.05 6.76 13.41
CA GLN A 2 -18.64 7.16 13.25
C GLN A 2 -18.26 6.98 11.77
N THR A 3 -17.77 8.05 11.13
CA THR A 3 -17.33 8.01 9.73
C THR A 3 -16.24 6.96 9.57
N ARG A 4 -16.42 6.03 8.63
CA ARG A 4 -15.43 4.99 8.33
C ARG A 4 -14.19 5.63 7.70
N ARG A 5 -13.05 5.02 7.96
CA ARG A 5 -11.74 5.52 7.54
C ARG A 5 -11.18 4.69 6.39
N LEU A 6 -10.19 5.24 5.70
CA LEU A 6 -9.35 4.51 4.76
C LEU A 6 -8.15 3.93 5.50
N ALA A 7 -7.84 2.65 5.30
CA ALA A 7 -6.61 2.04 5.75
C ALA A 7 -5.58 2.09 4.63
N TRP A 8 -4.38 2.66 4.88
CA TRP A 8 -3.30 2.71 3.90
C TRP A 8 -2.06 2.00 4.43
N ALA A 9 -1.68 0.89 3.82
CA ALA A 9 -0.51 0.12 4.18
C ALA A 9 0.66 0.40 3.23
N ILE A 10 1.86 0.59 3.79
CA ILE A 10 3.11 0.85 3.07
C ILE A 10 4.07 -0.30 3.32
N THR A 11 4.66 -0.84 2.25
CA THR A 11 5.67 -1.89 2.34
C THR A 11 7.07 -1.38 2.02
N GLY A 12 8.07 -2.26 2.07
CA GLY A 12 9.48 -1.87 2.00
C GLY A 12 9.99 -1.54 0.60
N SER A 13 9.23 -0.77 -0.20
CA SER A 13 9.69 -0.25 -1.48
C SER A 13 10.01 1.23 -1.40
N GLY A 14 11.21 1.62 -1.85
CA GLY A 14 11.53 3.02 -2.10
C GLY A 14 10.91 3.55 -3.40
N HIS A 15 10.57 2.62 -4.33
CA HIS A 15 9.95 2.95 -5.59
C HIS A 15 8.52 3.42 -5.37
N TYR A 16 8.16 4.59 -5.89
CA TYR A 16 6.87 5.27 -5.70
C TYR A 16 6.51 5.66 -4.26
N LEU A 17 7.44 5.57 -3.30
CA LEU A 17 7.14 5.95 -1.92
C LEU A 17 6.82 7.43 -1.78
N ARG A 18 7.56 8.29 -2.48
CA ARG A 18 7.33 9.75 -2.46
C ARG A 18 5.92 10.08 -2.98
N GLU A 19 5.56 9.55 -4.14
CA GLU A 19 4.28 9.79 -4.79
C GLU A 19 3.11 9.27 -3.94
N CYS A 20 3.29 8.12 -3.28
CA CYS A 20 2.30 7.61 -2.34
C CYS A 20 2.12 8.53 -1.12
N LEU A 21 3.20 9.10 -0.59
CA LEU A 21 3.13 10.09 0.50
C LEU A 21 2.49 11.40 0.06
N GLU A 22 2.74 11.86 -1.17
CA GLU A 22 2.08 13.03 -1.75
C GLU A 22 0.56 12.83 -1.88
N ILE A 23 0.10 11.67 -2.33
CA ILE A 23 -1.34 11.33 -2.34
C ILE A 23 -1.89 11.35 -0.90
N LEU A 24 -1.21 10.71 0.05
CA LEU A 24 -1.62 10.66 1.45
C LEU A 24 -1.81 12.04 2.08
N GLN A 25 -0.98 13.04 1.71
CA GLN A 25 -1.10 14.41 2.20
C GLN A 25 -2.38 15.12 1.73
N THR A 26 -3.01 14.64 0.65
CA THR A 26 -4.26 15.21 0.11
C THR A 26 -5.51 14.56 0.69
N LEU A 27 -5.35 13.46 1.45
CA LEU A 27 -6.46 12.66 1.95
C LEU A 27 -6.82 13.04 3.39
N GLU A 28 -8.07 12.82 3.74
CA GLU A 28 -8.57 12.93 5.11
C GLU A 28 -9.02 11.54 5.63
N ASN A 29 -9.12 11.41 6.95
CA ASN A 29 -9.63 10.20 7.60
C ASN A 29 -8.89 8.90 7.21
N VAL A 30 -7.56 8.97 7.15
CA VAL A 30 -6.69 7.83 6.88
C VAL A 30 -6.00 7.34 8.15
N ASP A 31 -5.84 6.02 8.27
CA ASP A 31 -4.89 5.38 9.19
C ASP A 31 -3.79 4.72 8.36
N ILE A 32 -2.52 5.00 8.68
CA ILE A 32 -1.34 4.48 7.96
C ILE A 32 -0.78 3.27 8.72
N PHE A 33 -0.40 2.23 7.97
CA PHE A 33 0.18 1.00 8.49
C PHE A 33 1.53 0.74 7.82
N LEU A 34 2.60 0.72 8.59
CA LEU A 34 3.94 0.48 8.09
C LEU A 34 4.39 -0.95 8.39
N SER A 35 4.84 -1.66 7.34
CA SER A 35 5.64 -2.87 7.56
C SER A 35 6.97 -2.50 8.23
N LYS A 36 7.67 -3.49 8.82
CA LYS A 36 9.02 -3.28 9.39
C LYS A 36 9.95 -2.64 8.36
N ALA A 37 10.01 -3.21 7.15
CA ALA A 37 10.84 -2.70 6.07
C ALA A 37 10.42 -1.28 5.60
N ALA A 38 9.13 -0.96 5.59
CA ALA A 38 8.67 0.40 5.27
C ALA A 38 9.19 1.43 6.27
N ALA A 39 9.12 1.13 7.57
CA ALA A 39 9.62 2.02 8.61
C ALA A 39 11.14 2.27 8.49
N GLU A 40 11.90 1.24 8.09
CA GLU A 40 13.35 1.36 7.84
C GLU A 40 13.64 2.22 6.61
N ILE A 41 12.96 1.99 5.49
CA ILE A 41 13.16 2.71 4.23
C ILE A 41 12.77 4.18 4.35
N ILE A 42 11.64 4.48 4.99
CA ILE A 42 11.20 5.86 5.25
C ILE A 42 12.30 6.64 6.00
N LYS A 43 12.90 6.00 7.00
CA LYS A 43 13.99 6.60 7.77
C LYS A 43 15.28 6.74 6.97
N GLN A 44 15.66 5.68 6.22
CA GLN A 44 16.87 5.64 5.42
C GLN A 44 16.87 6.67 4.29
N TYR A 45 15.72 6.89 3.64
CA TYR A 45 15.58 7.84 2.54
C TYR A 45 15.13 9.23 2.98
N GLY A 46 15.03 9.49 4.27
CA GLY A 46 14.71 10.83 4.81
C GLY A 46 13.25 11.26 4.61
N PHE A 47 12.32 10.32 4.40
CA PHE A 47 10.89 10.61 4.19
C PHE A 47 10.08 10.78 5.49
N GLN A 48 10.74 10.79 6.65
CA GLN A 48 10.01 10.90 7.92
C GLN A 48 9.22 12.21 8.01
N ALA A 49 9.79 13.32 7.57
CA ALA A 49 9.11 14.61 7.59
C ALA A 49 7.86 14.64 6.69
N GLN A 50 7.91 14.00 5.51
CA GLN A 50 6.76 13.89 4.62
C GLN A 50 5.66 13.00 5.23
N LEU A 51 6.04 11.89 5.88
CA LEU A 51 5.10 11.03 6.59
C LEU A 51 4.43 11.80 7.74
N ASP A 52 5.20 12.53 8.54
CA ASP A 52 4.68 13.31 9.67
C ASP A 52 3.75 14.44 9.18
N ALA A 53 4.07 15.05 8.02
CA ALA A 53 3.27 16.10 7.39
C ALA A 53 1.88 15.62 6.92
N THR A 54 1.65 14.30 6.79
CA THR A 54 0.32 13.76 6.49
C THR A 54 -0.67 13.99 7.63
N GLY A 55 -0.20 14.15 8.87
CA GLY A 55 -1.03 14.30 10.08
C GLY A 55 -1.85 13.06 10.44
N HIS A 56 -1.66 11.94 9.75
CA HIS A 56 -2.42 10.71 9.94
C HIS A 56 -1.86 9.85 11.08
N LYS A 57 -2.73 9.04 11.68
CA LYS A 57 -2.30 8.06 12.68
C LYS A 57 -1.50 6.94 12.02
N VAL A 58 -0.28 6.70 12.54
CA VAL A 58 0.65 5.69 12.02
C VAL A 58 0.73 4.50 12.97
N TYR A 59 0.48 3.30 12.45
CA TYR A 59 0.72 2.03 13.10
C TYR A 59 1.94 1.35 12.52
N GLN A 60 2.77 0.75 13.36
CA GLN A 60 3.97 0.05 12.95
C GLN A 60 3.88 -1.44 13.29
N ASP A 61 4.48 -2.26 12.45
CA ASP A 61 4.61 -3.71 12.64
C ASP A 61 5.64 -4.02 13.74
N LYS A 62 5.20 -3.99 15.00
CA LYS A 62 6.08 -4.19 16.17
C LYS A 62 5.94 -5.57 16.82
N THR A 63 4.79 -6.23 16.64
CA THR A 63 4.47 -7.49 17.32
C THR A 63 3.67 -8.42 16.38
N ALA A 64 3.74 -9.74 16.65
CA ALA A 64 3.00 -10.74 15.88
C ALA A 64 1.46 -10.62 16.03
N SER A 65 0.99 -10.07 17.15
CA SER A 65 -0.42 -9.77 17.41
C SER A 65 -0.66 -8.27 17.26
N SER A 66 -1.04 -7.84 16.07
CA SER A 66 -1.30 -6.42 15.87
C SER A 66 -2.77 -6.09 16.13
N VAL A 67 -3.02 -5.43 17.23
CA VAL A 67 -4.31 -4.81 17.60
C VAL A 67 -5.01 -4.08 16.43
N PRO A 68 -4.30 -3.43 15.47
CA PRO A 68 -4.96 -2.75 14.36
C PRO A 68 -5.79 -3.65 13.45
N VAL A 69 -5.53 -4.95 13.43
CA VAL A 69 -6.24 -5.92 12.57
C VAL A 69 -7.70 -6.09 13.01
N GLU A 70 -7.98 -6.02 14.31
CA GLU A 70 -9.34 -6.11 14.86
C GLU A 70 -10.24 -4.96 14.38
N LEU A 71 -9.68 -3.84 13.97
CA LEU A 71 -10.42 -2.67 13.51
C LEU A 71 -11.22 -2.92 12.22
N PHE A 72 -10.83 -3.94 11.42
CA PHE A 72 -11.62 -4.38 10.28
C PHE A 72 -12.93 -5.04 10.72
N TYR A 73 -12.89 -5.90 11.73
CA TYR A 73 -14.09 -6.53 12.30
C TYR A 73 -15.02 -5.50 12.98
N ALA A 74 -14.45 -4.46 13.56
CA ALA A 74 -15.23 -3.35 14.13
C ALA A 74 -15.85 -2.44 13.05
N GLY A 75 -15.64 -2.72 11.76
CA GLY A 75 -16.18 -1.94 10.65
C GLY A 75 -15.57 -0.55 10.52
N LYS A 76 -14.36 -0.32 11.08
CA LYS A 76 -13.70 0.99 11.07
C LYS A 76 -13.26 1.43 9.68
N TYR A 77 -12.98 0.49 8.78
CA TYR A 77 -12.44 0.79 7.46
C TYR A 77 -13.43 0.47 6.34
N HIS A 78 -13.51 1.35 5.33
CA HIS A 78 -14.30 1.15 4.12
C HIS A 78 -13.46 0.67 2.94
N THR A 79 -12.15 0.87 2.97
CA THR A 79 -11.21 0.49 1.92
C THR A 79 -9.82 0.25 2.52
N LEU A 80 -9.12 -0.75 2.02
CA LEU A 80 -7.70 -0.98 2.27
C LEU A 80 -6.91 -0.60 1.01
N VAL A 81 -5.89 0.25 1.15
CA VAL A 81 -4.90 0.53 0.10
C VAL A 81 -3.58 -0.05 0.55
N ILE A 82 -2.88 -0.78 -0.32
CA ILE A 82 -1.52 -1.27 -0.09
C ILE A 82 -0.63 -0.68 -1.17
N ALA A 83 0.03 0.43 -0.85
CA ALA A 83 0.80 1.21 -1.81
C ALA A 83 1.96 1.96 -1.12
N PRO A 84 3.20 1.78 -1.62
CA PRO A 84 3.62 0.80 -2.61
C PRO A 84 3.67 -0.63 -2.02
N ALA A 85 3.36 -1.65 -2.83
CA ALA A 85 3.42 -3.06 -2.47
C ALA A 85 4.62 -3.75 -3.15
N THR A 86 5.57 -4.27 -2.35
CA THR A 86 6.71 -5.04 -2.87
C THR A 86 6.29 -6.40 -3.41
N SER A 87 7.06 -6.96 -4.35
CA SER A 87 6.86 -8.33 -4.88
C SER A 87 6.74 -9.38 -3.78
N ASN A 88 7.53 -9.25 -2.70
CA ASN A 88 7.45 -10.16 -1.56
C ASN A 88 6.09 -10.09 -0.86
N THR A 89 5.54 -8.89 -0.65
CA THR A 89 4.23 -8.72 -0.04
C THR A 89 3.12 -9.24 -0.95
N VAL A 90 3.21 -8.95 -2.26
CA VAL A 90 2.29 -9.46 -3.28
C VAL A 90 2.28 -11.00 -3.29
N ALA A 91 3.48 -11.62 -3.32
CA ALA A 91 3.62 -13.08 -3.27
C ALA A 91 2.95 -13.66 -2.01
N LYS A 92 3.22 -13.10 -0.83
CA LYS A 92 2.62 -13.55 0.42
C LYS A 92 1.08 -13.48 0.38
N MET A 93 0.53 -12.36 -0.07
CA MET A 93 -0.92 -12.19 -0.20
C MET A 93 -1.53 -13.17 -1.20
N ALA A 94 -0.89 -13.37 -2.35
CA ALA A 94 -1.34 -14.30 -3.40
C ALA A 94 -1.38 -15.76 -2.95
N TYR A 95 -0.59 -16.13 -1.93
CA TYR A 95 -0.57 -17.46 -1.35
C TYR A 95 -1.19 -17.56 0.06
N GLY A 96 -1.86 -16.50 0.51
CA GLY A 96 -2.61 -16.50 1.75
C GLY A 96 -1.75 -16.42 3.02
N PHE A 97 -0.50 -16.01 2.93
CA PHE A 97 0.35 -15.79 4.10
C PHE A 97 -0.08 -14.54 4.85
N SER A 98 -0.23 -14.65 6.15
CA SER A 98 -0.66 -13.57 7.06
C SER A 98 0.30 -13.46 8.24
N ASP A 99 1.60 -13.28 7.95
CA ASP A 99 2.72 -13.32 8.91
C ASP A 99 3.30 -11.94 9.25
N SER A 100 2.72 -10.87 8.70
CA SER A 100 3.10 -9.49 8.94
C SER A 100 1.87 -8.60 9.12
N LEU A 101 2.06 -7.37 9.62
CA LEU A 101 0.96 -6.42 9.77
C LEU A 101 0.20 -6.25 8.45
N VAL A 102 0.89 -5.98 7.35
CA VAL A 102 0.26 -5.71 6.04
C VAL A 102 -0.48 -6.92 5.49
N THR A 103 0.12 -8.10 5.54
CA THR A 103 -0.53 -9.33 5.05
C THR A 103 -1.72 -9.74 5.91
N ASN A 104 -1.68 -9.48 7.22
CA ASN A 104 -2.82 -9.65 8.11
C ASN A 104 -3.96 -8.66 7.77
N LEU A 105 -3.66 -7.38 7.53
CA LEU A 105 -4.67 -6.40 7.13
C LEU A 105 -5.39 -6.86 5.85
N TYR A 106 -4.64 -7.33 4.85
CA TYR A 106 -5.22 -7.84 3.61
C TYR A 106 -6.12 -9.05 3.84
N ALA A 107 -5.66 -10.02 4.65
CA ALA A 107 -6.46 -11.19 4.99
C ALA A 107 -7.77 -10.81 5.71
N GLN A 108 -7.73 -9.83 6.61
CA GLN A 108 -8.93 -9.38 7.32
C GLN A 108 -9.85 -8.54 6.43
N ALA A 109 -9.30 -7.70 5.56
CA ALA A 109 -10.08 -6.97 4.57
C ALA A 109 -10.89 -7.95 3.70
N GLY A 110 -10.26 -9.01 3.18
CA GLY A 110 -10.94 -10.05 2.41
C GLY A 110 -12.06 -10.75 3.19
N LYS A 111 -11.79 -11.17 4.45
CA LYS A 111 -12.80 -11.82 5.30
C LYS A 111 -13.99 -10.92 5.64
N THR A 112 -13.76 -9.63 5.74
CA THR A 112 -14.81 -8.63 6.04
C THR A 112 -15.39 -7.98 4.78
N ARG A 113 -14.98 -8.45 3.58
CA ARG A 113 -15.38 -7.93 2.27
C ARG A 113 -15.10 -6.44 2.10
N VAL A 114 -14.06 -5.94 2.76
CA VAL A 114 -13.56 -4.59 2.56
C VAL A 114 -12.73 -4.56 1.29
N PRO A 115 -13.06 -3.74 0.28
CA PRO A 115 -12.31 -3.66 -0.95
C PRO A 115 -10.86 -3.25 -0.72
N SER A 116 -9.95 -3.89 -1.47
CA SER A 116 -8.52 -3.64 -1.40
C SER A 116 -7.98 -3.13 -2.74
N ILE A 117 -7.24 -2.01 -2.72
CA ILE A 117 -6.50 -1.47 -3.86
C ILE A 117 -5.02 -1.75 -3.61
N ILE A 118 -4.36 -2.41 -4.55
CA ILE A 118 -2.97 -2.82 -4.41
C ILE A 118 -2.15 -2.24 -5.54
N PHE A 119 -1.17 -1.41 -5.20
CA PHE A 119 -0.18 -0.90 -6.14
C PHE A 119 1.08 -1.74 -6.07
N ALA A 120 1.17 -2.73 -6.97
CA ALA A 120 2.32 -3.62 -7.10
C ALA A 120 3.44 -2.89 -7.86
N CYS A 121 4.42 -2.35 -7.14
CA CYS A 121 5.41 -1.43 -7.71
C CYS A 121 6.52 -2.08 -8.55
N ASP A 122 6.66 -3.41 -8.49
CA ASP A 122 7.74 -4.15 -9.19
C ASP A 122 7.24 -4.86 -10.47
N THR A 123 6.19 -4.35 -11.10
CA THR A 123 5.53 -5.01 -12.24
C THR A 123 5.97 -4.51 -13.60
N VAL A 124 6.50 -3.30 -13.67
CA VAL A 124 6.92 -2.67 -14.92
C VAL A 124 8.41 -2.36 -14.83
N PRO A 125 9.20 -2.74 -15.87
CA PRO A 125 10.57 -2.27 -15.95
C PRO A 125 10.57 -0.74 -15.91
N PRO A 126 11.52 -0.11 -15.23
CA PRO A 126 11.62 1.35 -15.24
C PRO A 126 11.80 1.82 -16.69
N VAL A 127 10.75 2.43 -17.24
CA VAL A 127 10.78 3.03 -18.58
C VAL A 127 11.37 4.42 -18.43
N GLY A 128 12.61 4.57 -18.88
CA GLY A 128 13.32 5.84 -18.88
C GLY A 128 14.12 6.12 -17.59
N GLU A 129 14.99 7.13 -17.67
CA GLU A 129 16.03 7.47 -16.69
C GLU A 129 15.53 7.93 -15.31
N LYS A 130 14.25 7.83 -15.00
CA LYS A 130 13.61 8.40 -13.81
C LYS A 130 12.92 7.40 -12.90
N SER A 131 13.44 6.19 -12.73
CA SER A 131 13.07 5.44 -11.54
C SER A 131 13.83 6.05 -10.35
N ILE A 132 13.19 6.99 -9.69
CA ILE A 132 13.80 7.81 -8.64
C ILE A 132 13.86 7.02 -7.35
N ILE A 133 14.85 6.17 -7.20
CA ILE A 133 15.19 5.59 -5.89
C ILE A 133 16.20 6.49 -5.14
N SER A 134 16.89 7.40 -5.80
CA SER A 134 17.80 8.31 -5.10
C SER A 134 18.14 9.55 -5.90
N GLU A 135 18.31 10.68 -5.22
CA GLU A 135 18.95 11.90 -5.72
C GLU A 135 20.49 11.73 -5.84
N ALA A 136 21.03 10.53 -5.56
CA ALA A 136 22.44 10.23 -5.69
C ALA A 136 22.88 10.17 -7.16
N PRO A 137 24.08 10.65 -7.51
CA PRO A 137 24.62 10.54 -8.87
C PRO A 137 24.69 9.08 -9.32
N ARG A 138 24.13 8.79 -10.50
CA ARG A 138 23.85 7.41 -10.95
C ARG A 138 24.90 6.91 -11.94
N GLU A 139 26.14 6.85 -11.55
CA GLU A 139 27.19 6.31 -12.43
C GLU A 139 27.13 4.78 -12.64
N ASN A 140 26.32 4.05 -11.84
CA ASN A 140 26.26 2.57 -11.89
C ASN A 140 24.83 2.01 -11.73
N PHE A 141 23.85 2.57 -12.43
CA PHE A 141 22.49 2.04 -12.37
C PHE A 141 22.38 0.74 -13.17
N VAL A 142 22.04 -0.34 -12.49
CA VAL A 142 21.68 -1.62 -13.12
C VAL A 142 20.17 -1.65 -13.30
N PRO A 143 19.65 -1.83 -14.54
CA PRO A 143 18.22 -1.94 -14.76
C PRO A 143 17.67 -3.19 -14.04
N ILE A 144 16.58 -3.00 -13.30
CA ILE A 144 15.89 -4.09 -12.59
C ILE A 144 14.68 -4.50 -13.41
N PHE A 145 14.56 -5.80 -13.68
CA PHE A 145 13.44 -6.37 -14.40
C PHE A 145 12.58 -7.21 -13.45
N PRO A 146 11.24 -7.14 -13.57
CA PRO A 146 10.37 -8.02 -12.80
C PRO A 146 10.61 -9.48 -13.23
N ARG A 147 10.66 -10.38 -12.25
CA ARG A 147 10.75 -11.82 -12.53
C ARG A 147 9.39 -12.32 -12.98
N LYS A 148 9.38 -13.39 -13.81
CA LYS A 148 8.11 -14.03 -14.21
C LYS A 148 7.23 -14.38 -13.02
N ILE A 149 7.81 -14.90 -11.94
CA ILE A 149 7.09 -15.25 -10.72
C ILE A 149 6.41 -14.05 -10.06
N ASP A 150 7.01 -12.86 -10.12
CA ASP A 150 6.44 -11.64 -9.56
C ASP A 150 5.18 -11.24 -10.35
N LEU A 151 5.24 -11.32 -11.68
CA LEU A 151 4.11 -11.05 -12.56
C LEU A 151 2.99 -12.09 -12.39
N ASP A 152 3.33 -13.38 -12.29
CA ASP A 152 2.37 -14.47 -12.05
C ASP A 152 1.65 -14.27 -10.71
N ASN A 153 2.34 -13.81 -9.66
CA ASN A 153 1.76 -13.52 -8.36
C ASN A 153 0.80 -12.32 -8.42
N VAL A 154 1.11 -11.30 -9.19
CA VAL A 154 0.20 -10.15 -9.41
C VAL A 154 -1.07 -10.61 -10.12
N GLN A 155 -0.97 -11.40 -11.19
CA GLN A 155 -2.12 -11.94 -11.90
C GLN A 155 -3.00 -12.82 -10.99
N LYS A 156 -2.37 -13.68 -10.17
CA LYS A 156 -3.08 -14.49 -9.19
C LYS A 156 -3.85 -13.63 -8.19
N LEU A 157 -3.19 -12.58 -7.66
CA LEU A 157 -3.81 -11.68 -6.69
C LEU A 157 -4.97 -10.89 -7.31
N ALA A 158 -4.84 -10.49 -8.58
CA ALA A 158 -5.89 -9.78 -9.32
C ALA A 158 -7.17 -10.62 -9.51
N SER A 159 -7.07 -11.96 -9.43
CA SER A 159 -8.24 -12.86 -9.53
C SER A 159 -9.05 -12.98 -8.23
N PHE A 160 -8.57 -12.40 -7.12
CA PHE A 160 -9.27 -12.51 -5.83
C PHE A 160 -10.40 -11.50 -5.72
N GLU A 161 -11.49 -11.93 -5.10
CA GLU A 161 -12.65 -11.07 -4.85
C GLU A 161 -12.26 -9.83 -4.03
N HIS A 162 -12.90 -8.72 -4.31
CA HIS A 162 -12.68 -7.44 -3.63
C HIS A 162 -11.23 -6.90 -3.72
N THR A 163 -10.46 -7.37 -4.71
CA THR A 163 -9.08 -6.96 -4.94
C THR A 163 -8.95 -6.27 -6.29
N GLN A 164 -8.44 -5.03 -6.28
CA GLN A 164 -8.11 -4.27 -7.47
C GLN A 164 -6.60 -4.05 -7.51
N ILE A 165 -5.95 -4.48 -8.60
CA ILE A 165 -4.55 -4.16 -8.86
C ILE A 165 -4.49 -2.88 -9.68
N VAL A 166 -3.58 -1.99 -9.34
CA VAL A 166 -3.25 -0.79 -10.12
C VAL A 166 -1.77 -0.82 -10.50
N GLU A 167 -1.47 -0.37 -11.71
CA GLU A 167 -0.17 -0.57 -12.35
C GLU A 167 0.71 0.70 -12.35
N ASN A 168 0.12 1.85 -12.05
CA ASN A 168 0.84 3.11 -12.02
C ASN A 168 0.19 4.08 -11.03
N ILE A 169 0.89 5.18 -10.76
CA ILE A 169 0.50 6.17 -9.76
C ILE A 169 -0.81 6.90 -10.13
N ASN A 170 -1.07 7.12 -11.41
CA ASN A 170 -2.31 7.77 -11.85
C ASN A 170 -3.51 6.86 -11.60
N MET A 171 -3.40 5.56 -11.93
CA MET A 171 -4.43 4.57 -11.64
C MET A 171 -4.66 4.43 -10.12
N LEU A 172 -3.60 4.50 -9.31
CA LEU A 172 -3.72 4.49 -7.86
C LEU A 172 -4.55 5.69 -7.38
N HIS A 173 -4.19 6.89 -7.84
CA HIS A 173 -4.90 8.11 -7.51
C HIS A 173 -6.39 8.01 -7.88
N GLU A 174 -6.69 7.66 -9.14
CA GLU A 174 -8.08 7.51 -9.63
C GLU A 174 -8.86 6.48 -8.80
N ALA A 175 -8.29 5.29 -8.56
CA ALA A 175 -8.96 4.23 -7.80
C ALA A 175 -9.28 4.67 -6.36
N VAL A 176 -8.36 5.36 -5.69
CA VAL A 176 -8.55 5.87 -4.34
C VAL A 176 -9.67 6.92 -4.31
N PHE A 177 -9.63 7.91 -5.20
CA PHE A 177 -10.63 8.98 -5.22
C PHE A 177 -12.03 8.48 -5.64
N MET A 178 -12.13 7.52 -6.55
CA MET A 178 -13.39 6.85 -6.87
C MET A 178 -13.99 6.16 -5.63
N ARG A 179 -13.17 5.44 -4.86
CA ARG A 179 -13.63 4.76 -3.64
C ARG A 179 -14.10 5.74 -2.56
N LEU A 180 -13.42 6.87 -2.42
CA LEU A 180 -13.83 7.92 -1.49
C LEU A 180 -15.19 8.52 -1.89
N ALA A 181 -15.39 8.81 -3.18
CA ALA A 181 -16.65 9.33 -3.71
C ALA A 181 -17.82 8.33 -3.52
N GLU A 182 -17.59 7.04 -3.81
CA GLU A 182 -18.60 5.99 -3.60
C GLU A 182 -18.97 5.82 -2.11
N HIS A 183 -18.02 6.00 -1.22
CA HIS A 183 -18.26 5.90 0.22
C HIS A 183 -19.07 7.10 0.71
N HIS A 184 -18.70 8.31 0.30
CA HIS A 184 -19.42 9.53 0.65
C HIS A 184 -20.90 9.47 0.21
N ASN A 185 -21.17 8.99 -1.01
CA ASN A 185 -22.53 8.85 -1.53
C ASN A 185 -23.39 7.80 -0.80
N LYS A 186 -22.79 6.90 -0.01
CA LYS A 186 -23.51 5.89 0.79
C LYS A 186 -23.82 6.34 2.22
N GLU A 187 -23.16 7.39 2.69
CA GLU A 187 -23.38 7.96 4.02
C GLU A 187 -24.41 9.10 4.02
N VAL A 188 -24.77 9.64 2.85
CA VAL A 188 -25.84 10.59 2.60
C VAL A 188 -27.13 9.86 2.29
#